data_d7df4c03658f9a05f42f5f50c6453233
#
_entry.id   d7df4c03658f9a05f42f5f50c6453233
#
_cell.length_a   1.000
_cell.length_b   1.000
_cell.length_c   1.000
_cell.angle_alpha   90.00
_cell.angle_beta   90.00
_cell.angle_gamma   90.00
#
_symmetry.space_group_name_H-M   'P 1'
#
loop_
_entity.id
_entity.type
_entity.pdbx_description
1 polymer ?
#
loop_
_entity_poly.entity_id
_entity_poly.type
_entity_poly.pdbx_seq_one_letter_code
_entity_poly.pdbx_strand_id
1 'polypeptide(L)'
;MRRNRQRKKWEKQRAKRGFSDHDVHWMNDWFLKIIPKMLEELIKRNNGFPPSFEGEYYKEHQLDYFSLSKEEKIKISNECFEKWQSILREMQRAFYDALEETCSIKNKYEKEYSDALSEYLEKYGWDGIKIKDNPYVTKNPDGSVTVALEDNPYLMENMDQYKDIDRLYSEEERKIDRYRREAKEKALSMFVKYFDDLFC
;
A
#
# COMPACT_ATOMS: atom_id res chain seq x y z
N MET A 1 23.16 -14.24 -12.24
CA MET A 1 22.50 -15.17 -13.20
C MET A 1 21.28 -15.94 -12.64
N ARG A 2 21.25 -16.46 -11.40
CA ARG A 2 20.09 -17.19 -10.81
C ARG A 2 18.77 -16.36 -10.77
N ARG A 3 18.80 -15.08 -10.35
CA ARG A 3 17.62 -14.19 -10.28
C ARG A 3 16.88 -14.04 -11.62
N ASN A 4 17.60 -13.90 -12.74
CA ASN A 4 16.97 -13.76 -14.06
C ASN A 4 16.26 -15.04 -14.55
N ARG A 5 16.78 -16.23 -14.22
CA ARG A 5 16.12 -17.50 -14.56
C ARG A 5 14.82 -17.69 -13.78
N GLN A 6 14.81 -17.33 -12.49
CA GLN A 6 13.64 -17.43 -11.64
C GLN A 6 12.53 -16.47 -12.10
N ARG A 7 12.88 -15.21 -12.44
CA ARG A 7 11.91 -14.23 -12.98
C ARG A 7 11.28 -14.72 -14.29
N LYS A 8 12.06 -15.23 -15.23
CA LYS A 8 11.54 -15.82 -16.47
C LYS A 8 10.64 -17.04 -16.23
N LYS A 9 10.91 -17.86 -15.20
CA LYS A 9 10.02 -18.97 -14.80
C LYS A 9 8.67 -18.43 -14.35
N TRP A 10 8.65 -17.43 -13.50
CA TRP A 10 7.40 -16.81 -13.01
C TRP A 10 6.61 -16.13 -14.13
N GLU A 11 7.26 -15.44 -15.04
CA GLU A 11 6.63 -14.84 -16.23
C GLU A 11 5.92 -15.91 -17.09
N LYS A 12 6.59 -17.04 -17.36
CA LYS A 12 5.98 -18.17 -18.08
C LYS A 12 4.80 -18.78 -17.33
N GLN A 13 4.87 -18.88 -16.01
CA GLN A 13 3.77 -19.39 -15.19
C GLN A 13 2.56 -18.44 -15.26
N ARG A 14 2.78 -17.12 -15.14
CA ARG A 14 1.70 -16.12 -15.28
C ARG A 14 1.07 -16.17 -16.66
N ALA A 15 1.84 -16.29 -17.71
CA ALA A 15 1.33 -16.42 -19.09
C ALA A 15 0.46 -17.68 -19.28
N LYS A 16 0.79 -18.80 -18.59
CA LYS A 16 0.09 -20.08 -18.74
C LYS A 16 -1.17 -20.21 -17.88
N ARG A 17 -1.15 -19.72 -16.63
CA ARG A 17 -2.19 -19.98 -15.62
C ARG A 17 -2.70 -18.71 -14.89
N GLY A 18 -2.26 -17.51 -15.31
CA GLY A 18 -2.66 -16.24 -14.73
C GLY A 18 -1.87 -15.84 -13.46
N PHE A 19 -1.13 -16.76 -12.85
CA PHE A 19 -0.33 -16.51 -11.64
C PHE A 19 0.94 -17.37 -11.60
N SER A 20 1.91 -16.99 -10.78
CA SER A 20 3.15 -17.74 -10.54
C SER A 20 3.19 -18.36 -9.14
N ASP A 21 4.16 -19.26 -8.90
CA ASP A 21 4.39 -19.81 -7.55
C ASP A 21 4.77 -18.71 -6.54
N HIS A 22 5.42 -17.65 -7.00
CA HIS A 22 5.72 -16.48 -6.18
C HIS A 22 4.47 -15.74 -5.75
N ASP A 23 3.50 -15.55 -6.67
CA ASP A 23 2.25 -14.86 -6.38
C ASP A 23 1.39 -15.63 -5.36
N VAL A 24 1.43 -16.96 -5.39
CA VAL A 24 0.76 -17.81 -4.38
C VAL A 24 1.40 -17.63 -3.00
N HIS A 25 2.73 -17.56 -2.94
CA HIS A 25 3.46 -17.37 -1.67
C HIS A 25 3.19 -15.99 -1.05
N TRP A 26 3.02 -14.97 -1.89
CA TRP A 26 2.77 -13.58 -1.51
C TRP A 26 1.40 -13.09 -2.02
N MET A 27 0.36 -13.91 -1.82
CA MET A 27 -0.97 -13.67 -2.40
C MET A 27 -1.58 -12.33 -1.98
N ASN A 28 -1.42 -11.95 -0.72
CA ASN A 28 -1.89 -10.67 -0.20
C ASN A 28 -1.22 -9.48 -0.91
N ASP A 29 0.09 -9.50 -1.06
CA ASP A 29 0.86 -8.46 -1.75
C ASP A 29 0.53 -8.42 -3.25
N TRP A 30 0.44 -9.58 -3.89
CA TRP A 30 0.01 -9.69 -5.29
C TRP A 30 -1.39 -9.11 -5.50
N PHE A 31 -2.35 -9.47 -4.63
CA PHE A 31 -3.72 -8.96 -4.70
C PHE A 31 -3.76 -7.43 -4.58
N LEU A 32 -3.13 -6.87 -3.57
CA LEU A 32 -3.08 -5.43 -3.35
C LEU A 32 -2.40 -4.67 -4.52
N LYS A 33 -1.48 -5.30 -5.24
CA LYS A 33 -0.78 -4.71 -6.39
C LYS A 33 -1.54 -4.84 -7.71
N ILE A 34 -2.36 -5.88 -7.89
CA ILE A 34 -3.05 -6.11 -9.16
C ILE A 34 -4.41 -5.42 -9.22
N ILE A 35 -5.17 -5.43 -8.12
CA ILE A 35 -6.54 -4.89 -8.11
C ILE A 35 -6.59 -3.40 -8.49
N PRO A 36 -5.76 -2.49 -7.95
CA PRO A 36 -5.83 -1.09 -8.34
C PRO A 36 -5.54 -0.85 -9.83
N LYS A 37 -4.71 -1.69 -10.46
CA LYS A 37 -4.47 -1.64 -11.90
C LYS A 37 -5.67 -2.14 -12.72
N MET A 38 -6.35 -3.17 -12.23
CA MET A 38 -7.59 -3.64 -12.85
C MET A 38 -8.69 -2.59 -12.72
N LEU A 39 -8.81 -1.94 -11.57
CA LEU A 39 -9.74 -0.83 -11.37
C LEU A 39 -9.41 0.37 -12.28
N GLU A 40 -8.14 0.67 -12.52
CA GLU A 40 -7.73 1.71 -13.47
C GLU A 40 -8.25 1.42 -14.89
N GLU A 41 -8.09 0.18 -15.36
CA GLU A 41 -8.61 -0.22 -16.67
C GLU A 41 -10.15 -0.26 -16.70
N LEU A 42 -10.78 -0.71 -15.60
CA LEU A 42 -12.24 -0.67 -15.47
C LEU A 42 -12.75 0.78 -15.56
N ILE A 43 -12.18 1.72 -14.82
CA ILE A 43 -12.55 3.15 -14.85
C ILE A 43 -12.46 3.73 -16.27
N LYS A 44 -11.39 3.37 -17.01
CA LYS A 44 -11.19 3.85 -18.40
C LYS A 44 -12.20 3.31 -19.40
N ARG A 45 -12.65 2.06 -19.20
CA ARG A 45 -13.54 1.34 -20.16
C ARG A 45 -15.00 1.40 -19.77
N ASN A 46 -15.29 1.72 -18.52
CA ASN A 46 -16.65 1.70 -18.00
C ASN A 46 -17.49 2.84 -18.59
N ASN A 47 -18.62 2.48 -19.19
CA ASN A 47 -19.62 3.39 -19.79
C ASN A 47 -20.98 3.27 -19.12
N GLY A 48 -21.09 2.55 -18.00
CA GLY A 48 -22.32 2.31 -17.27
C GLY A 48 -22.11 2.39 -15.76
N PHE A 49 -23.14 2.08 -15.06
CA PHE A 49 -23.15 1.97 -13.58
C PHE A 49 -24.13 0.87 -13.17
N PRO A 50 -24.01 0.32 -11.94
CA PRO A 50 -24.94 -0.69 -11.44
C PRO A 50 -26.39 -0.21 -11.41
N PRO A 51 -27.36 -1.00 -11.89
CA PRO A 51 -28.78 -0.59 -11.90
C PRO A 51 -29.34 -0.23 -10.52
N SER A 52 -28.75 -0.77 -9.45
CA SER A 52 -29.09 -0.45 -8.06
C SER A 52 -28.98 1.06 -7.75
N PHE A 53 -28.08 1.78 -8.40
CA PHE A 53 -27.86 3.22 -8.18
C PHE A 53 -29.05 4.06 -8.60
N GLU A 54 -29.68 3.76 -9.74
CA GLU A 54 -30.92 4.43 -10.15
C GLU A 54 -32.05 4.10 -9.18
N GLY A 55 -32.19 2.82 -8.81
CA GLY A 55 -33.22 2.39 -7.87
C GLY A 55 -33.09 3.06 -6.50
N GLU A 56 -31.87 3.18 -5.99
CA GLU A 56 -31.58 3.94 -4.76
C GLU A 56 -31.90 5.43 -4.93
N TYR A 57 -31.51 6.04 -6.05
CA TYR A 57 -31.75 7.44 -6.36
C TYR A 57 -33.25 7.75 -6.37
N TYR A 58 -34.06 6.97 -7.08
CA TYR A 58 -35.52 7.16 -7.13
C TYR A 58 -36.17 7.01 -5.74
N LYS A 59 -35.72 6.04 -4.97
CA LYS A 59 -36.23 5.83 -3.61
C LYS A 59 -35.87 6.97 -2.67
N GLU A 60 -34.63 7.44 -2.70
CA GLU A 60 -34.11 8.52 -1.85
C GLU A 60 -34.82 9.85 -2.12
N HIS A 61 -35.09 10.13 -3.40
CA HIS A 61 -35.75 11.38 -3.84
C HIS A 61 -37.27 11.24 -4.00
N GLN A 62 -37.85 10.08 -3.63
CA GLN A 62 -39.29 9.80 -3.74
C GLN A 62 -39.84 10.05 -5.17
N LEU A 63 -39.06 9.69 -6.18
CA LEU A 63 -39.42 9.88 -7.58
C LEU A 63 -40.10 8.65 -8.18
N ASP A 64 -41.12 8.88 -9.00
CA ASP A 64 -41.71 7.84 -9.83
C ASP A 64 -41.07 7.89 -11.24
N TYR A 65 -40.41 6.78 -11.61
CA TYR A 65 -39.75 6.66 -12.90
C TYR A 65 -40.65 6.95 -14.09
N PHE A 66 -41.93 6.57 -14.00
CA PHE A 66 -42.88 6.74 -15.12
C PHE A 66 -43.35 8.17 -15.27
N SER A 67 -43.24 8.98 -14.25
CA SER A 67 -43.63 10.42 -14.29
C SER A 67 -42.53 11.34 -14.81
N LEU A 68 -41.27 10.83 -14.93
CA LEU A 68 -40.11 11.64 -15.30
C LEU A 68 -40.05 11.85 -16.83
N SER A 69 -39.69 13.06 -17.22
CA SER A 69 -39.30 13.39 -18.60
C SER A 69 -38.03 12.68 -19.05
N LYS A 70 -37.78 12.66 -20.34
CA LYS A 70 -36.56 12.07 -20.90
C LYS A 70 -35.30 12.81 -20.42
N GLU A 71 -35.36 14.11 -20.32
CA GLU A 71 -34.28 14.98 -19.87
C GLU A 71 -33.92 14.70 -18.40
N GLU A 72 -34.92 14.55 -17.55
CA GLU A 72 -34.72 14.20 -16.13
C GLU A 72 -34.08 12.82 -15.98
N LYS A 73 -34.52 11.83 -16.73
CA LYS A 73 -33.93 10.49 -16.74
C LYS A 73 -32.47 10.52 -17.16
N ILE A 74 -32.11 11.28 -18.20
CA ILE A 74 -30.71 11.43 -18.63
C ILE A 74 -29.88 12.10 -17.54
N LYS A 75 -30.42 13.13 -16.88
CA LYS A 75 -29.71 13.80 -15.77
C LYS A 75 -29.44 12.86 -14.63
N ILE A 76 -30.43 12.07 -14.18
CA ILE A 76 -30.30 11.08 -13.12
C ILE A 76 -29.26 10.01 -13.48
N SER A 77 -29.32 9.50 -14.73
CA SER A 77 -28.37 8.53 -15.23
C SER A 77 -26.92 9.06 -15.18
N ASN A 78 -26.72 10.33 -15.58
CA ASN A 78 -25.40 10.96 -15.49
C ASN A 78 -24.91 11.11 -14.03
N GLU A 79 -25.80 11.52 -13.12
CA GLU A 79 -25.45 11.64 -11.69
C GLU A 79 -25.10 10.28 -11.09
N CYS A 80 -25.82 9.21 -11.43
CA CYS A 80 -25.51 7.84 -11.02
C CYS A 80 -24.16 7.37 -11.59
N PHE A 81 -23.88 7.69 -12.85
CA PHE A 81 -22.61 7.38 -13.49
C PHE A 81 -21.44 8.08 -12.80
N GLU A 82 -21.55 9.38 -12.53
CA GLU A 82 -20.49 10.13 -11.82
C GLU A 82 -20.28 9.61 -10.40
N LYS A 83 -21.35 9.27 -9.69
CA LYS A 83 -21.28 8.63 -8.35
C LYS A 83 -20.50 7.32 -8.43
N TRP A 84 -20.81 6.46 -9.41
CA TRP A 84 -20.10 5.19 -9.61
C TRP A 84 -18.62 5.39 -9.94
N GLN A 85 -18.31 6.29 -10.86
CA GLN A 85 -16.95 6.65 -11.21
C GLN A 85 -16.14 7.16 -9.99
N SER A 86 -16.78 7.94 -9.13
CA SER A 86 -16.18 8.42 -7.89
C SER A 86 -15.84 7.27 -6.94
N ILE A 87 -16.75 6.31 -6.77
CA ILE A 87 -16.55 5.10 -5.94
C ILE A 87 -15.40 4.26 -6.46
N LEU A 88 -15.32 4.02 -7.76
CA LEU A 88 -14.22 3.26 -8.37
C LEU A 88 -12.86 3.94 -8.15
N ARG A 89 -12.78 5.26 -8.33
CA ARG A 89 -11.56 6.05 -8.08
C ARG A 89 -11.16 6.05 -6.60
N GLU A 90 -12.14 6.17 -5.71
CA GLU A 90 -11.90 6.12 -4.26
C GLU A 90 -11.37 4.75 -3.83
N MET A 91 -11.97 3.67 -4.33
CA MET A 91 -11.51 2.30 -4.09
C MET A 91 -10.09 2.09 -4.63
N GLN A 92 -9.81 2.51 -5.85
CA GLN A 92 -8.49 2.45 -6.46
C GLN A 92 -7.44 3.17 -5.63
N ARG A 93 -7.74 4.41 -5.22
CA ARG A 93 -6.85 5.21 -4.37
C ARG A 93 -6.57 4.53 -3.04
N ALA A 94 -7.60 3.97 -2.40
CA ALA A 94 -7.44 3.26 -1.14
C ALA A 94 -6.52 2.03 -1.28
N PHE A 95 -6.59 1.29 -2.40
CA PHE A 95 -5.64 0.22 -2.69
C PHE A 95 -4.21 0.72 -2.90
N TYR A 96 -4.02 1.84 -3.59
CA TYR A 96 -2.68 2.43 -3.75
C TYR A 96 -2.11 2.92 -2.43
N ASP A 97 -2.94 3.53 -1.58
CA ASP A 97 -2.52 4.03 -0.27
C ASP A 97 -2.25 2.89 0.75
N ALA A 98 -2.75 1.68 0.50
CA ALA A 98 -2.48 0.50 1.32
C ALA A 98 -1.05 -0.06 1.17
N LEU A 99 -0.33 0.31 0.12
CA LEU A 99 1.02 -0.16 -0.20
C LEU A 99 2.06 0.91 0.09
N GLU A 100 3.21 0.50 0.62
CA GLU A 100 4.32 1.40 0.94
C GLU A 100 4.84 2.14 -0.30
N GLU A 101 5.01 1.42 -1.41
CA GLU A 101 5.57 1.95 -2.64
C GLU A 101 4.70 3.04 -3.28
N THR A 102 3.37 2.93 -3.13
CA THR A 102 2.39 3.80 -3.80
C THR A 102 1.58 4.69 -2.85
N CYS A 103 1.77 4.55 -1.54
CA CYS A 103 1.14 5.39 -0.53
C CYS A 103 1.40 6.88 -0.82
N SER A 104 0.34 7.68 -0.79
CA SER A 104 0.41 9.12 -1.05
C SER A 104 1.08 9.91 0.08
N ILE A 105 1.11 9.33 1.29
CA ILE A 105 1.77 9.94 2.46
C ILE A 105 3.17 9.37 2.58
N LYS A 106 4.15 10.26 2.69
CA LYS A 106 5.56 9.90 2.91
C LYS A 106 6.05 10.50 4.22
N ASN A 107 7.06 9.84 4.81
CA ASN A 107 7.65 10.33 6.04
C ASN A 107 8.38 11.64 5.77
N LYS A 108 7.99 12.70 6.45
CA LYS A 108 8.58 14.02 6.27
C LYS A 108 10.02 14.11 6.80
N TYR A 109 10.42 13.16 7.65
CA TYR A 109 11.77 13.07 8.21
C TYR A 109 12.68 12.12 7.45
N GLU A 110 12.21 11.51 6.34
CA GLU A 110 12.94 10.50 5.55
C GLU A 110 14.34 10.95 5.19
N LYS A 111 14.48 12.18 4.69
CA LYS A 111 15.78 12.71 4.29
C LYS A 111 16.72 12.91 5.48
N GLU A 112 16.23 13.57 6.55
CA GLU A 112 17.03 13.85 7.73
C GLU A 112 17.48 12.56 8.42
N TYR A 113 16.59 11.59 8.52
CA TYR A 113 16.89 10.26 9.06
C TYR A 113 17.91 9.52 8.18
N SER A 114 17.73 9.51 6.86
CA SER A 114 18.67 8.88 5.92
C SER A 114 20.07 9.48 5.99
N ASP A 115 20.18 10.79 6.11
CA ASP A 115 21.45 11.49 6.25
C ASP A 115 22.12 11.12 7.59
N ALA A 116 21.38 11.15 8.69
CA ALA A 116 21.86 10.75 10.03
C ALA A 116 22.26 9.27 10.08
N LEU A 117 21.48 8.38 9.48
CA LEU A 117 21.80 6.95 9.37
C LEU A 117 23.08 6.71 8.57
N SER A 118 23.27 7.45 7.48
CA SER A 118 24.47 7.35 6.64
C SER A 118 25.72 7.77 7.42
N GLU A 119 25.66 8.88 8.14
CA GLU A 119 26.73 9.35 9.04
C GLU A 119 27.04 8.32 10.14
N TYR A 120 25.99 7.80 10.79
CA TYR A 120 26.12 6.76 11.81
C TYR A 120 26.83 5.53 11.26
N LEU A 121 26.38 4.99 10.11
CA LEU A 121 26.96 3.80 9.50
C LEU A 121 28.40 4.00 9.05
N GLU A 122 28.75 5.16 8.57
CA GLU A 122 30.13 5.50 8.21
C GLU A 122 31.04 5.51 9.45
N LYS A 123 30.60 6.10 10.53
CA LYS A 123 31.38 6.33 11.73
C LYS A 123 31.47 5.09 12.64
N TYR A 124 30.36 4.43 12.86
CA TYR A 124 30.24 3.35 13.84
C TYR A 124 30.04 1.96 13.23
N GLY A 125 29.69 1.89 11.94
CA GLY A 125 29.26 0.66 11.29
C GLY A 125 27.86 0.23 11.70
N TRP A 126 27.43 -0.88 11.17
CA TRP A 126 26.11 -1.44 11.52
C TRP A 126 26.11 -1.80 13.02
N ASP A 127 25.14 -1.29 13.77
CA ASP A 127 24.93 -1.51 15.20
C ASP A 127 26.21 -1.33 16.05
N GLY A 128 27.08 -0.39 15.67
CA GLY A 128 28.31 -0.09 16.40
C GLY A 128 29.44 -1.12 16.22
N ILE A 129 29.36 -2.00 15.22
CA ILE A 129 30.36 -3.08 14.99
C ILE A 129 31.79 -2.55 14.79
N LYS A 130 31.96 -1.33 14.27
CA LYS A 130 33.28 -0.71 14.08
C LYS A 130 33.94 -0.20 15.38
N ILE A 131 33.21 -0.20 16.48
CA ILE A 131 33.73 0.27 17.75
C ILE A 131 34.65 -0.80 18.33
N LYS A 132 35.89 -0.41 18.61
CA LYS A 132 36.88 -1.31 19.21
C LYS A 132 36.43 -1.68 20.62
N ASP A 133 36.59 -2.98 20.96
CA ASP A 133 36.26 -3.54 22.27
C ASP A 133 34.78 -3.33 22.67
N ASN A 134 33.88 -3.30 21.70
CA ASN A 134 32.45 -3.19 21.94
C ASN A 134 31.91 -4.48 22.61
N PRO A 135 31.47 -4.42 23.89
CA PRO A 135 31.02 -5.61 24.63
C PRO A 135 29.68 -6.15 24.14
N TYR A 136 28.94 -5.36 23.35
CA TYR A 136 27.65 -5.74 22.79
C TYR A 136 27.78 -6.50 21.46
N VAL A 137 28.99 -6.66 20.92
CA VAL A 137 29.27 -7.32 19.65
C VAL A 137 30.06 -8.61 19.90
N THR A 138 29.46 -9.74 19.54
CA THR A 138 30.10 -11.07 19.62
C THR A 138 30.36 -11.61 18.21
N LYS A 139 31.61 -12.00 17.93
CA LYS A 139 31.96 -12.71 16.70
C LYS A 139 31.80 -14.21 16.91
N ASN A 140 30.96 -14.83 16.11
CA ASN A 140 30.69 -16.26 16.20
C ASN A 140 31.76 -17.07 15.44
N PRO A 141 31.91 -18.36 15.74
CA PRO A 141 32.89 -19.24 15.08
C PRO A 141 32.64 -19.43 13.57
N ASP A 142 31.40 -19.24 13.10
CA ASP A 142 31.00 -19.31 11.69
C ASP A 142 31.26 -18.01 10.89
N GLY A 143 31.84 -17.00 11.56
CA GLY A 143 32.14 -15.69 10.98
C GLY A 143 30.97 -14.71 11.01
N SER A 144 29.81 -15.11 11.53
CA SER A 144 28.69 -14.19 11.75
C SER A 144 28.94 -13.30 12.98
N VAL A 145 28.17 -12.22 13.06
CA VAL A 145 28.25 -11.28 14.18
C VAL A 145 26.88 -11.21 14.85
N THR A 146 26.87 -11.33 16.16
CA THR A 146 25.69 -11.12 17.01
C THR A 146 25.84 -9.81 17.76
N VAL A 147 24.82 -8.95 17.71
CA VAL A 147 24.79 -7.69 18.46
C VAL A 147 23.69 -7.79 19.51
N ALA A 148 24.05 -7.56 20.77
CA ALA A 148 23.06 -7.42 21.84
C ALA A 148 22.38 -6.06 21.71
N LEU A 149 21.04 -6.03 21.70
CA LEU A 149 20.25 -4.82 21.51
C LEU A 149 19.89 -4.16 22.84
N GLU A 150 19.67 -4.98 23.87
CA GLU A 150 19.25 -4.51 25.18
C GLU A 150 20.37 -3.68 25.84
N ASP A 151 20.04 -2.50 26.32
CA ASP A 151 20.93 -1.54 26.98
C ASP A 151 22.21 -1.18 26.17
N ASN A 152 22.21 -1.38 24.86
CA ASN A 152 23.35 -1.09 24.02
C ASN A 152 23.44 0.42 23.71
N PRO A 153 24.43 1.14 24.30
CA PRO A 153 24.59 2.59 24.09
C PRO A 153 25.12 2.95 22.71
N TYR A 154 25.57 1.96 21.93
CA TYR A 154 26.13 2.16 20.58
C TYR A 154 25.10 2.03 19.46
N LEU A 155 23.84 1.73 19.79
CA LEU A 155 22.76 1.82 18.83
C LEU A 155 22.41 3.28 18.54
N MET A 156 22.06 3.55 17.28
CA MET A 156 21.71 4.90 16.84
C MET A 156 20.61 5.53 17.71
N GLU A 157 19.59 4.77 18.04
CA GLU A 157 18.45 5.17 18.88
C GLU A 157 18.84 5.58 20.32
N ASN A 158 19.99 5.10 20.82
CA ASN A 158 20.48 5.39 22.17
C ASN A 158 21.55 6.47 22.20
N MET A 159 22.06 6.90 21.02
CA MET A 159 23.07 7.97 20.94
C MET A 159 22.41 9.34 20.98
N ASP A 160 22.83 10.22 21.91
CA ASP A 160 22.26 11.55 22.10
C ASP A 160 22.14 12.38 20.82
N GLN A 161 23.09 12.23 19.90
CA GLN A 161 23.14 12.98 18.65
C GLN A 161 22.13 12.50 17.59
N TYR A 162 21.61 11.27 17.69
CA TYR A 162 20.71 10.68 16.69
C TYR A 162 19.34 10.32 17.25
N LYS A 163 19.21 10.14 18.58
CA LYS A 163 17.98 9.64 19.19
C LYS A 163 16.73 10.49 18.88
N ASP A 164 16.89 11.79 18.73
CA ASP A 164 15.75 12.66 18.44
C ASP A 164 15.23 12.48 17.03
N ILE A 165 16.13 12.39 16.03
CA ILE A 165 15.69 12.15 14.64
C ILE A 165 15.16 10.73 14.47
N ASP A 166 15.75 9.74 15.11
CA ASP A 166 15.26 8.35 15.11
C ASP A 166 13.85 8.27 15.71
N ARG A 167 13.61 8.92 16.86
CA ARG A 167 12.30 8.98 17.50
C ARG A 167 11.27 9.66 16.60
N LEU A 168 11.60 10.83 16.03
CA LEU A 168 10.69 11.58 15.16
C LEU A 168 10.33 10.79 13.89
N TYR A 169 11.33 10.14 13.27
CA TYR A 169 11.13 9.30 12.11
C TYR A 169 10.21 8.10 12.45
N SER A 170 10.52 7.40 13.54
CA SER A 170 9.76 6.22 13.99
C SER A 170 8.31 6.57 14.40
N GLU A 171 8.09 7.71 15.05
CA GLU A 171 6.75 8.18 15.39
C GLU A 171 5.92 8.49 14.14
N GLU A 172 6.54 9.10 13.13
CA GLU A 172 5.87 9.41 11.87
C GLU A 172 5.57 8.13 11.07
N GLU A 173 6.52 7.17 11.00
CA GLU A 173 6.29 5.86 10.39
C GLU A 173 5.09 5.13 11.01
N ARG A 174 4.95 5.13 12.33
CA ARG A 174 3.79 4.52 13.01
C ARG A 174 2.47 5.15 12.60
N LYS A 175 2.43 6.47 12.31
CA LYS A 175 1.23 7.15 11.80
C LYS A 175 0.93 6.74 10.37
N ILE A 176 1.96 6.67 9.52
CA ILE A 176 1.85 6.24 8.12
C ILE A 176 1.40 4.78 8.06
N ASP A 177 1.95 3.90 8.91
CA ASP A 177 1.53 2.50 9.02
C ASP A 177 0.06 2.35 9.43
N ARG A 178 -0.41 3.21 10.34
CA ARG A 178 -1.83 3.24 10.71
C ARG A 178 -2.68 3.66 9.53
N TYR A 179 -2.31 4.73 8.85
CA TYR A 179 -3.00 5.20 7.64
C TYR A 179 -3.06 4.11 6.56
N ARG A 180 -1.94 3.42 6.28
CA ARG A 180 -1.90 2.31 5.32
C ARG A 180 -2.83 1.16 5.70
N ARG A 181 -2.93 0.84 6.98
CA ARG A 181 -3.89 -0.18 7.48
C ARG A 181 -5.33 0.24 7.28
N GLU A 182 -5.67 1.47 7.65
CA GLU A 182 -7.01 2.03 7.46
C GLU A 182 -7.38 2.09 5.96
N ALA A 183 -6.46 2.51 5.11
CA ALA A 183 -6.63 2.49 3.66
C ALA A 183 -6.88 1.07 3.11
N LYS A 184 -6.14 0.07 3.60
CA LYS A 184 -6.35 -1.33 3.24
C LYS A 184 -7.73 -1.84 3.65
N GLU A 185 -8.15 -1.58 4.88
CA GLU A 185 -9.46 -1.99 5.39
C GLU A 185 -10.58 -1.34 4.57
N LYS A 186 -10.46 -0.05 4.27
CA LYS A 186 -11.38 0.68 3.40
C LYS A 186 -11.44 0.07 2.00
N ALA A 187 -10.29 -0.17 1.36
CA ALA A 187 -10.20 -0.73 0.03
C ALA A 187 -10.88 -2.10 -0.06
N LEU A 188 -10.59 -2.99 0.90
CA LEU A 188 -11.19 -4.32 0.96
C LEU A 188 -12.69 -4.27 1.25
N SER A 189 -13.13 -3.40 2.15
CA SER A 189 -14.56 -3.21 2.45
C SER A 189 -15.33 -2.72 1.22
N MET A 190 -14.79 -1.73 0.49
CA MET A 190 -15.40 -1.25 -0.75
C MET A 190 -15.39 -2.34 -1.83
N PHE A 191 -14.28 -3.07 -1.99
CA PHE A 191 -14.17 -4.15 -2.96
C PHE A 191 -15.22 -5.24 -2.72
N VAL A 192 -15.39 -5.67 -1.47
CA VAL A 192 -16.41 -6.68 -1.12
C VAL A 192 -17.82 -6.13 -1.34
N LYS A 193 -18.08 -4.88 -0.95
CA LYS A 193 -19.40 -4.25 -1.10
C LYS A 193 -19.87 -4.18 -2.54
N TYR A 194 -18.94 -3.89 -3.47
CA TYR A 194 -19.27 -3.67 -4.89
C TYR A 194 -18.77 -4.81 -5.80
N PHE A 195 -18.44 -5.96 -5.21
CA PHE A 195 -17.80 -7.06 -5.95
C PHE A 195 -18.59 -7.49 -7.18
N ASP A 196 -19.90 -7.66 -7.02
CA ASP A 196 -20.80 -8.10 -8.11
C ASP A 196 -21.06 -7.01 -9.16
N ASP A 197 -20.69 -5.76 -8.86
CA ASP A 197 -20.84 -4.61 -9.74
C ASP A 197 -19.56 -4.28 -10.53
N LEU A 198 -18.42 -4.98 -10.25
CA LEU A 198 -17.13 -4.75 -10.89
C LEU A 198 -17.00 -5.42 -12.25
N PHE A 199 -17.89 -5.04 -13.19
CA PHE A 199 -17.86 -5.52 -14.58
C PHE A 199 -18.09 -4.37 -15.57
N CYS A 200 -17.74 -4.60 -16.85
CA CYS A 200 -17.95 -3.66 -17.96
C CYS A 200 -19.14 -4.09 -18.82
#